data_a09503f1daad1f00607c5be815938652
#
_entry.id   a09503f1daad1f00607c5be815938652
#
_cell.length_a   1.000
_cell.length_b   1.000
_cell.length_c   1.000
_cell.angle_alpha   90.00
_cell.angle_beta   90.00
_cell.angle_gamma   90.00
#
_symmetry.space_group_name_H-M   'P 1'
#
loop_
_entity.id
_entity.type
_entity.pdbx_description
1 polymer ?
#
loop_
_entity_poly.entity_id
_entity_poly.type
_entity_poly.pdbx_seq_one_letter_code
_entity_poly.pdbx_strand_id
1 'polypeptide(L)' 'MKIESVTYKINWAKFRTGYSFFVPCIDHEAARAEIHRVTKRLRIKVESKVVIENDVKGLRVWRV' A
#
# COMPACT_ATOMS: atom_id res chain seq x y z
N MET A 1 9.03 -3.24 -3.46
CA MET A 1 8.44 -1.92 -3.20
C MET A 1 9.12 -1.29 -2.00
N LYS A 2 9.61 -0.08 -2.15
CA LYS A 2 10.36 0.59 -1.09
C LYS A 2 9.66 1.88 -0.69
N ILE A 3 9.34 2.01 0.60
CA ILE A 3 8.67 3.17 1.17
C ILE A 3 9.44 3.58 2.41
N GLU A 4 9.92 4.84 2.46
CA GLU A 4 10.67 5.39 3.60
C GLU A 4 11.83 4.49 4.02
N SER A 5 12.63 4.04 3.06
CA SER A 5 13.81 3.17 3.25
C SER A 5 13.47 1.75 3.73
N VAL A 6 12.21 1.38 3.83
CA VAL A 6 11.78 0.03 4.16
C VAL A 6 11.33 -0.70 2.90
N THR A 7 11.87 -1.90 2.70
CA THR A 7 11.47 -2.72 1.56
C THR A 7 10.31 -3.64 1.96
N TYR A 8 9.21 -3.53 1.26
CA TYR A 8 8.04 -4.36 1.46
C TYR A 8 7.94 -5.41 0.36
N LYS A 9 7.82 -6.66 0.76
CA LYS A 9 7.61 -7.77 -0.16
C LYS A 9 6.14 -8.17 -0.09
N ILE A 10 5.40 -7.90 -1.15
CA ILE A 10 3.98 -8.22 -1.22
C ILE A 10 3.80 -9.32 -2.24
N ASN A 11 3.13 -10.39 -1.83
CA ASN A 11 2.78 -11.45 -2.76
C ASN A 11 1.55 -11.00 -3.56
N TRP A 12 1.81 -10.34 -4.69
CA TRP A 12 0.75 -9.77 -5.51
C TRP A 12 -0.19 -10.83 -6.08
N ALA A 13 0.29 -12.05 -6.28
CA ALA A 13 -0.55 -13.15 -6.78
C ALA A 13 -1.63 -13.54 -5.77
N LYS A 14 -1.38 -13.34 -4.48
CA LYS A 14 -2.35 -13.61 -3.41
C LYS A 14 -3.14 -12.38 -2.99
N PHE A 15 -2.81 -11.21 -3.51
CA PHE A 15 -3.50 -9.96 -3.19
C PHE A 15 -4.73 -9.83 -4.09
N ARG A 16 -5.84 -10.42 -3.66
CA ARG A 16 -7.08 -10.49 -4.43
C ARG A 16 -8.07 -9.43 -4.02
N THR A 17 -9.10 -9.22 -4.82
CA THR A 17 -10.19 -8.30 -4.52
C THR A 17 -10.75 -8.56 -3.12
N GLY A 18 -10.89 -7.49 -2.35
CA GLY A 18 -11.32 -7.56 -0.96
C GLY A 18 -10.19 -7.71 0.05
N TYR A 19 -8.98 -8.03 -0.40
CA TYR A 19 -7.81 -8.09 0.48
C TYR A 19 -7.23 -6.70 0.67
N SER A 20 -6.49 -6.53 1.76
CA SER A 20 -5.83 -5.26 2.06
C SER A 20 -4.51 -5.51 2.78
N PHE A 21 -3.65 -4.49 2.73
CA PHE A 21 -2.43 -4.47 3.55
C PHE A 21 -2.21 -3.06 4.09
N PHE A 22 -1.45 -2.98 5.19
CA PHE A 22 -1.17 -1.72 5.88
C PHE A 22 0.30 -1.38 5.75
N VAL A 23 0.59 -0.13 5.40
CA VAL A 23 1.95 0.38 5.25
C VAL A 23 2.14 1.53 6.23
N PRO A 24 2.86 1.33 7.34
CA PRO A 24 3.20 2.44 8.22
C PRO A 24 4.09 3.44 7.47
N CYS A 25 3.73 4.71 7.51
CA CYS A 25 4.50 5.74 6.81
C CYS A 25 4.18 7.11 7.38
N ILE A 26 5.12 8.04 7.20
CA ILE A 26 4.96 9.44 7.59
C ILE A 26 4.50 10.27 6.40
N ASP A 27 5.15 10.12 5.26
CA ASP A 27 4.79 10.79 4.02
C ASP A 27 3.79 9.95 3.23
N HIS A 28 2.50 10.20 3.46
CA HIS A 28 1.43 9.42 2.84
C HIS A 28 1.36 9.62 1.34
N GLU A 29 1.67 10.81 0.85
CA GLU A 29 1.63 11.10 -0.59
C GLU A 29 2.72 10.34 -1.33
N ALA A 30 3.94 10.33 -0.79
CA ALA A 30 5.03 9.58 -1.38
C ALA A 30 4.76 8.07 -1.35
N ALA A 31 4.21 7.56 -0.25
CA ALA A 31 3.84 6.16 -0.13
C ALA A 31 2.76 5.78 -1.14
N ARG A 32 1.74 6.64 -1.27
CA ARG A 32 0.65 6.42 -2.24
C ARG A 32 1.18 6.42 -3.67
N ALA A 33 2.08 7.34 -4.00
CA ALA A 33 2.68 7.41 -5.33
C ALA A 33 3.47 6.14 -5.66
N GLU A 34 4.22 5.63 -4.71
CA GLU A 34 4.99 4.40 -4.91
C GLU A 34 4.06 3.19 -5.11
N ILE A 35 3.01 3.09 -4.30
CA ILE A 35 2.02 2.02 -4.43
C ILE A 35 1.32 2.08 -5.80
N HIS A 36 0.92 3.28 -6.22
CA HIS A 36 0.29 3.45 -7.53
C HIS A 36 1.24 3.10 -8.67
N ARG A 37 2.52 3.45 -8.55
CA ARG A 37 3.52 3.11 -9.57
C ARG A 37 3.61 1.60 -9.77
N VAL A 38 3.66 0.85 -8.67
CA VAL A 38 3.81 -0.61 -8.72
C VAL A 38 2.51 -1.27 -9.19
N THR A 39 1.36 -0.86 -8.64
CA THR A 39 0.08 -1.47 -8.98
C THR A 39 -0.33 -1.16 -10.42
N LYS A 40 -0.02 0.03 -10.92
CA LYS A 40 -0.28 0.38 -12.31
C LYS A 40 0.54 -0.49 -13.26
N ARG A 41 1.80 -0.74 -12.94
CA ARG A 41 2.65 -1.64 -13.73
C ARG A 41 2.07 -3.05 -13.77
N LEU A 42 1.51 -3.51 -12.65
CA LEU A 42 0.93 -4.85 -12.54
C LEU A 42 -0.53 -4.91 -13.02
N ARG A 43 -1.11 -3.78 -13.41
CA ARG A 43 -2.50 -3.66 -13.84
C ARG A 43 -3.49 -4.08 -12.76
N ILE A 44 -3.18 -3.69 -11.52
CA ILE A 44 -4.02 -3.95 -10.35
C ILE A 44 -4.66 -2.63 -9.95
N LYS A 45 -5.97 -2.66 -9.68
CA LYS A 45 -6.69 -1.51 -9.15
C LYS A 45 -6.72 -1.58 -7.64
N VAL A 46 -6.36 -0.47 -6.99
CA VAL A 46 -6.35 -0.38 -5.54
C VAL A 46 -6.96 0.94 -5.09
N GLU A 47 -7.49 0.95 -3.87
CA GLU A 47 -7.85 2.15 -3.16
C GLU A 47 -7.03 2.23 -1.89
N SER A 48 -6.64 3.44 -1.51
CA SER A 48 -5.82 3.64 -0.32
C SER A 48 -6.41 4.74 0.55
N LYS A 49 -6.20 4.61 1.86
CA LYS A 49 -6.69 5.57 2.83
C LYS A 49 -5.71 5.69 3.97
N VAL A 50 -5.54 6.93 4.49
CA VAL A 50 -4.74 7.18 5.69
C VAL A 50 -5.53 6.68 6.89
N VAL A 51 -4.93 5.78 7.66
CA VAL A 51 -5.57 5.21 8.85
C VAL A 51 -4.57 5.16 10.01
N ILE A 52 -5.09 5.00 11.22
CA ILE A 52 -4.28 4.75 12.40
C ILE A 52 -4.69 3.38 12.93
N GLU A 53 -3.73 2.45 12.98
CA GLU A 53 -3.96 1.08 13.46
C GLU A 53 -2.95 0.78 14.56
N ASN A 54 -3.44 0.37 15.74
CA ASN A 54 -2.59 0.11 16.91
C ASN A 54 -1.66 1.28 17.21
N ASP A 55 -2.20 2.51 17.18
CA ASP A 55 -1.48 3.76 17.41
C ASP A 55 -0.39 4.06 16.37
N VAL A 56 -0.39 3.37 15.23
CA VAL A 56 0.54 3.60 14.14
C VAL A 56 -0.19 4.20 12.96
N LYS A 57 0.25 5.37 12.51
CA LYS A 57 -0.33 6.05 11.35
C LYS A 57 0.30 5.52 10.07
N GLY A 58 -0.51 5.27 9.06
CA GLY A 58 -0.03 4.77 7.79
C GLY A 58 -1.12 4.72 6.73
N LEU A 59 -0.85 3.99 5.66
CA LEU A 59 -1.75 3.81 4.54
C LEU A 59 -2.28 2.38 4.53
N ARG A 60 -3.60 2.25 4.46
CA ARG A 60 -4.25 0.97 4.21
C ARG A 60 -4.61 0.91 2.74
N VAL A 61 -4.26 -0.18 2.09
CA VAL A 61 -4.46 -0.35 0.65
C VAL A 61 -5.34 -1.57 0.42
N TRP A 62 -6.46 -1.35 -0.27
CA TRP A 62 -7.41 -2.42 -0.62
C TRP A 62 -7.36 -2.68 -2.11
N ARG A 63 -7.47 -3.95 -2.47
CA ARG A 63 -7.69 -4.30 -3.87
C ARG A 63 -9.18 -4.24 -4.20
N VAL A 64 -9.51 -3.47 -5.21
CA VAL A 64 -10.89 -3.28 -5.67
C VAL A 64 -11.15 -3.89 -7.05
#